data_adace604e3cf1eca02878326e37a1033
#
_entry.id   adace604e3cf1eca02878326e37a1033
#
_cell.length_a   1.000
_cell.length_b   1.000
_cell.length_c   1.000
_cell.angle_alpha   90.00
_cell.angle_beta   90.00
_cell.angle_gamma   90.00
#
_symmetry.space_group_name_H-M   'P 1'
#
loop_
_entity.id
_entity.type
_entity.pdbx_description
1 polymer ?
#
loop_
_entity_poly.entity_id
_entity_poly.type
_entity_poly.pdbx_seq_one_letter_code
_entity_poly.pdbx_strand_id
1 'polypeptide(L)'
;MKFGTAPVQLANDSYDGLLLLALAADAAGSTQGDAVGAKMKTIANPPGSMVSDYATAYQDLKAGKKINYEGASGPLDFNDHNYVYEPFDVLQFDASGNPQVVTTITTDQLTGY
;
A
#
# COMPACT_ATOMS: atom_id res chain seq x y z
N MET A 1 4.24 -11.03 17.08
CA MET A 1 3.34 -10.97 15.91
C MET A 1 1.92 -11.29 16.32
N LYS A 2 0.92 -10.56 15.83
CA LYS A 2 -0.49 -10.73 16.21
C LYS A 2 -1.05 -12.13 15.87
N PHE A 3 -0.51 -12.78 14.84
CA PHE A 3 -0.98 -14.07 14.34
C PHE A 3 0.03 -15.23 14.55
N GLY A 4 1.12 -14.99 15.28
CA GLY A 4 2.11 -16.01 15.65
C GLY A 4 3.00 -16.52 14.51
N THR A 5 2.76 -16.12 13.26
CA THR A 5 3.54 -16.50 12.07
C THR A 5 3.91 -15.27 11.26
N ALA A 6 4.99 -15.37 10.50
CA ALA A 6 5.34 -14.34 9.52
C ALA A 6 4.25 -14.26 8.42
N PRO A 7 3.97 -13.06 7.87
CA PRO A 7 3.08 -12.93 6.73
C PRO A 7 3.59 -13.77 5.55
N VAL A 8 2.66 -14.37 4.82
CA VAL A 8 2.98 -14.99 3.52
C VAL A 8 3.22 -13.90 2.47
N GLN A 9 3.88 -14.27 1.39
CA GLN A 9 4.13 -13.37 0.26
C GLN A 9 2.83 -12.66 -0.18
N LEU A 10 2.90 -11.37 -0.46
CA LEU A 10 1.78 -10.49 -0.86
C LEU A 10 0.68 -10.29 0.21
N ALA A 11 0.87 -10.77 1.44
CA ALA A 11 -0.13 -10.57 2.49
C ALA A 11 -0.24 -9.09 2.90
N ASN A 12 0.90 -8.38 2.95
CA ASN A 12 0.94 -6.96 3.27
C ASN A 12 0.24 -6.13 2.20
N ASP A 13 0.52 -6.41 0.92
CA ASP A 13 -0.09 -5.73 -0.23
C ASP A 13 -1.61 -5.93 -0.26
N SER A 14 -2.06 -7.16 -0.01
CA SER A 14 -3.49 -7.47 0.04
C SER A 14 -4.20 -6.77 1.19
N TYR A 15 -3.54 -6.67 2.35
CA TYR A 15 -4.03 -5.95 3.52
C TYR A 15 -4.16 -4.46 3.22
N ASP A 16 -3.10 -3.85 2.68
CA ASP A 16 -3.07 -2.43 2.37
C ASP A 16 -4.04 -2.07 1.25
N GLY A 17 -4.15 -2.90 0.22
CA GLY A 17 -5.11 -2.72 -0.85
C GLY A 17 -6.56 -2.68 -0.35
N LEU A 18 -6.90 -3.57 0.61
CA LEU A 18 -8.24 -3.57 1.21
C LEU A 18 -8.49 -2.32 2.05
N LEU A 19 -7.52 -1.92 2.89
CA LEU A 19 -7.66 -0.73 3.71
C LEU A 19 -7.76 0.54 2.87
N LEU A 20 -6.94 0.64 1.84
CA LEU A 20 -6.94 1.79 0.93
C LEU A 20 -8.28 1.92 0.20
N LEU A 21 -8.85 0.80 -0.28
CA LEU A 21 -10.19 0.80 -0.89
C LEU A 21 -11.27 1.24 0.08
N ALA A 22 -11.25 0.76 1.32
CA ALA A 22 -12.21 1.15 2.35
C ALA A 22 -12.11 2.66 2.67
N LEU A 23 -10.89 3.16 2.89
CA LEU A 23 -10.64 4.59 3.14
C LEU A 23 -11.04 5.47 1.95
N ALA A 24 -10.81 4.99 0.72
CA ALA A 24 -11.22 5.71 -0.49
C ALA A 24 -12.74 5.79 -0.62
N ALA A 25 -13.47 4.72 -0.25
CA ALA A 25 -14.93 4.73 -0.21
C ALA A 25 -15.45 5.71 0.86
N ASP A 26 -14.83 5.74 2.04
CA ASP A 26 -15.17 6.70 3.11
C ASP A 26 -14.90 8.14 2.67
N ALA A 27 -13.76 8.40 2.02
CA ALA A 27 -13.40 9.72 1.50
C ALA A 27 -14.31 10.17 0.34
N ALA A 28 -14.82 9.21 -0.44
CA ALA A 28 -15.77 9.47 -1.53
C ALA A 28 -17.21 9.64 -1.04
N GLY A 29 -17.54 9.11 0.14
CA GLY A 29 -18.93 8.97 0.61
C GLY A 29 -19.75 8.09 -0.33
N SER A 30 -19.14 7.14 -1.03
CA SER A 30 -19.74 6.35 -2.10
C SER A 30 -19.01 5.03 -2.26
N THR A 31 -19.74 4.01 -2.71
CA THR A 31 -19.17 2.71 -3.10
C THR A 31 -19.11 2.54 -4.63
N GLN A 32 -19.39 3.59 -5.40
CA GLN A 32 -19.27 3.56 -6.85
C GLN A 32 -17.80 3.55 -7.26
N GLY A 33 -17.41 2.64 -8.15
CA GLY A 33 -16.02 2.41 -8.54
C GLY A 33 -15.28 3.67 -9.00
N ASP A 34 -15.90 4.48 -9.84
CA ASP A 34 -15.31 5.73 -10.34
C ASP A 34 -15.04 6.74 -9.20
N ALA A 35 -16.00 6.87 -8.26
CA ALA A 35 -15.86 7.77 -7.12
C ALA A 35 -14.76 7.30 -6.16
N VAL A 36 -14.70 6.00 -5.90
CA VAL A 36 -13.65 5.38 -5.06
C VAL A 36 -12.28 5.55 -5.73
N GLY A 37 -12.17 5.18 -7.01
CA GLY A 37 -10.92 5.29 -7.77
C GLY A 37 -10.36 6.71 -7.80
N ALA A 38 -11.21 7.72 -7.95
CA ALA A 38 -10.82 9.13 -7.92
C ALA A 38 -10.23 9.57 -6.57
N LYS A 39 -10.51 8.85 -5.48
CA LYS A 39 -9.99 9.16 -4.14
C LYS A 39 -8.71 8.41 -3.79
N MET A 40 -8.44 7.27 -4.39
CA MET A 40 -7.29 6.43 -4.01
C MET A 40 -5.98 7.21 -4.01
N LYS A 41 -5.64 7.85 -5.12
CA LYS A 41 -4.40 8.64 -5.23
C LYS A 41 -4.35 9.81 -4.24
N THR A 42 -5.49 10.42 -3.92
CA THR A 42 -5.53 11.59 -3.01
C THR A 42 -5.36 11.26 -1.55
N ILE A 43 -5.60 10.01 -1.15
CA ILE A 43 -5.44 9.54 0.24
C ILE A 43 -4.16 8.73 0.45
N ALA A 44 -3.58 8.22 -0.63
CA ALA A 44 -2.34 7.44 -0.58
C ALA A 44 -1.08 8.29 -0.80
N ASN A 45 -1.19 9.37 -1.57
CA ASN A 45 -0.03 10.20 -1.93
C ASN A 45 0.08 11.44 -1.04
N PRO A 46 1.30 11.99 -0.85
CA PRO A 46 1.47 13.30 -0.26
C PRO A 46 0.80 14.41 -1.12
N PRO A 47 0.47 15.58 -0.54
CA PRO A 47 0.69 15.94 0.85
C PRO A 47 -0.44 15.46 1.77
N GLY A 48 -0.08 15.09 3.01
CA GLY A 48 -1.03 14.71 4.05
C GLY A 48 -0.32 14.24 5.31
N SER A 49 -1.10 14.00 6.36
CA SER A 49 -0.59 13.35 7.57
C SER A 49 -0.34 11.88 7.28
N MET A 50 0.88 11.41 7.56
CA MET A 50 1.20 9.99 7.44
C MET A 50 0.36 9.18 8.43
N VAL A 51 -0.35 8.19 7.93
CA VAL A 51 -1.21 7.29 8.72
C VAL A 51 -1.01 5.86 8.23
N SER A 52 -1.00 4.90 9.16
CA SER A 52 -0.75 3.48 8.86
C SER A 52 -1.85 2.54 9.37
N ASP A 53 -2.91 3.08 9.96
CA ASP A 53 -4.03 2.29 10.43
C ASP A 53 -5.37 2.93 10.03
N TYR A 54 -6.37 2.07 9.85
CA TYR A 54 -7.69 2.50 9.40
C TYR A 54 -8.36 3.48 10.36
N ALA A 55 -8.29 3.25 11.67
CA ALA A 55 -9.04 4.04 12.64
C ALA A 55 -8.55 5.48 12.68
N THR A 56 -7.24 5.70 12.71
CA THR A 56 -6.62 7.03 12.66
C THR A 56 -6.92 7.72 11.34
N ALA A 57 -6.72 7.00 10.21
CA ALA A 57 -6.99 7.51 8.87
C ALA A 57 -8.46 7.94 8.71
N TYR A 58 -9.41 7.12 9.16
CA TYR A 58 -10.84 7.42 9.11
C TYR A 58 -11.20 8.66 9.93
N GLN A 59 -10.66 8.79 11.16
CA GLN A 59 -10.90 9.96 12.00
C GLN A 59 -10.35 11.23 11.38
N ASP A 60 -9.16 11.19 10.79
CA ASP A 60 -8.56 12.33 10.12
C ASP A 60 -9.36 12.74 8.89
N LEU A 61 -9.82 11.79 8.07
CA LEU A 61 -10.73 12.06 6.95
C LEU A 61 -12.04 12.68 7.40
N LYS A 62 -12.65 12.18 8.48
CA LYS A 62 -13.86 12.76 9.08
C LYS A 62 -13.65 14.18 9.59
N ALA A 63 -12.47 14.50 10.08
CA ALA A 63 -12.09 15.84 10.50
C ALA A 63 -11.72 16.77 9.33
N GLY A 64 -11.84 16.30 8.08
CA GLY A 64 -11.51 17.07 6.87
C GLY A 64 -10.01 17.24 6.64
N LYS A 65 -9.17 16.46 7.31
CA LYS A 65 -7.72 16.49 7.10
C LYS A 65 -7.34 15.71 5.84
N LYS A 66 -6.22 16.11 5.25
CA LYS A 66 -5.55 15.31 4.22
C LYS A 66 -4.67 14.26 4.88
N ILE A 67 -4.74 13.06 4.37
CA ILE A 67 -3.89 11.94 4.80
C ILE A 67 -2.95 11.51 3.68
N ASN A 68 -1.87 10.84 4.08
CA ASN A 68 -0.98 10.07 3.23
C ASN A 68 -0.91 8.67 3.87
N TYR A 69 -1.61 7.70 3.28
CA TYR A 69 -1.65 6.35 3.82
C TYR A 69 -0.38 5.58 3.44
N GLU A 70 0.36 5.15 4.45
CA GLU A 70 1.54 4.30 4.31
C GLU A 70 1.32 3.04 5.13
N GLY A 71 1.19 1.92 4.45
CA GLY A 71 0.72 0.69 5.04
C GLY A 71 1.83 -0.28 5.47
N ALA A 72 1.43 -1.55 5.61
CA ALA A 72 2.32 -2.63 5.99
C ALA A 72 3.30 -3.04 4.88
N SER A 73 2.96 -2.77 3.61
CA SER A 73 3.84 -2.98 2.45
C SER A 73 4.81 -1.82 2.23
N GLY A 74 4.55 -0.65 2.81
CA GLY A 74 5.37 0.56 2.69
C GLY A 74 4.61 1.76 2.13
N PRO A 75 5.31 2.72 1.53
CA PRO A 75 4.69 3.84 0.83
C PRO A 75 3.85 3.36 -0.35
N LEU A 76 2.61 3.86 -0.44
CA LEU A 76 1.66 3.51 -1.50
C LEU A 76 1.45 4.68 -2.48
N ASP A 77 2.54 5.35 -2.85
CA ASP A 77 2.51 6.51 -3.74
C ASP A 77 2.18 6.11 -5.18
N PHE A 78 0.95 6.35 -5.61
CA PHE A 78 0.54 6.11 -6.99
C PHE A 78 1.21 7.09 -7.96
N ASN A 79 1.81 6.57 -9.00
CA ASN A 79 2.34 7.36 -10.11
C ASN A 79 1.22 7.83 -11.06
N ASP A 80 1.59 8.48 -12.17
CA ASP A 80 0.62 9.01 -13.15
C ASP A 80 -0.08 7.91 -13.97
N HIS A 81 0.38 6.69 -13.89
CA HIS A 81 -0.23 5.52 -14.51
C HIS A 81 -1.09 4.69 -13.54
N ASN A 82 -1.29 5.19 -12.29
CA ASN A 82 -2.09 4.55 -11.23
C ASN A 82 -1.53 3.22 -10.72
N TYR A 83 -0.22 3.07 -10.67
CA TYR A 83 0.44 1.97 -9.97
C TYR A 83 1.54 2.48 -9.04
N VAL A 84 1.92 1.65 -8.07
CA VAL A 84 2.95 1.93 -7.07
C VAL A 84 4.23 1.21 -7.48
N TYR A 85 5.36 1.89 -7.33
CA TYR A 85 6.67 1.24 -7.45
C TYR A 85 7.08 0.66 -6.10
N GLU A 86 7.20 -0.65 -6.05
CA GLU A 86 7.71 -1.36 -4.87
C GLU A 86 9.00 -2.12 -5.22
N PRO A 87 9.91 -2.32 -4.27
CA PRO A 87 11.08 -3.14 -4.50
C PRO A 87 10.68 -4.61 -4.68
N PHE A 88 11.44 -5.34 -5.49
CA PHE A 88 11.23 -6.76 -5.74
C PHE A 88 12.45 -7.58 -5.29
N ASP A 89 12.22 -8.61 -4.49
CA ASP A 89 13.22 -9.59 -4.16
C ASP A 89 13.32 -10.67 -5.24
N VAL A 90 14.51 -10.88 -5.75
CA VAL A 90 14.81 -12.02 -6.61
C VAL A 90 15.18 -13.20 -5.72
N LEU A 91 14.39 -14.26 -5.80
CA LEU A 91 14.55 -15.43 -4.96
C LEU A 91 15.21 -16.59 -5.74
N GLN A 92 16.08 -17.31 -5.06
CA GLN A 92 16.61 -18.61 -5.50
C GLN A 92 16.27 -19.65 -4.43
N PHE A 93 15.84 -20.83 -4.85
CA PHE A 93 15.60 -21.93 -3.90
C PHE A 93 16.89 -22.69 -3.62
N ASP A 94 17.16 -22.93 -2.33
CA ASP A 94 18.27 -23.77 -1.91
C ASP A 94 18.00 -25.27 -2.18
N ALA A 95 18.96 -26.13 -1.88
CA ALA A 95 18.83 -27.58 -2.09
C ALA A 95 17.72 -28.23 -1.25
N SER A 96 17.23 -27.55 -0.22
CA SER A 96 16.14 -27.99 0.67
C SER A 96 14.79 -27.40 0.25
N GLY A 97 14.74 -26.60 -0.82
CA GLY A 97 13.53 -25.96 -1.31
C GLY A 97 13.14 -24.68 -0.55
N ASN A 98 14.02 -24.10 0.26
CA ASN A 98 13.75 -22.85 0.95
C ASN A 98 14.13 -21.65 0.06
N PRO A 99 13.28 -20.60 -0.01
CA PRO A 99 13.60 -19.39 -0.76
C PRO A 99 14.72 -18.60 -0.05
N GLN A 100 15.70 -18.16 -0.83
CA GLN A 100 16.79 -17.29 -0.40
C GLN A 100 16.80 -16.06 -1.28
N VAL A 101 16.85 -14.86 -0.68
CA VAL A 101 16.97 -13.60 -1.42
C VAL A 101 18.40 -13.51 -1.96
N VAL A 102 18.55 -13.45 -3.28
CA VAL A 102 19.87 -13.28 -3.94
C VAL A 102 20.16 -11.83 -4.28
N THR A 103 19.13 -11.04 -4.54
CA THR A 103 19.23 -9.59 -4.77
C THR A 103 17.86 -8.94 -4.63
N THR A 104 17.85 -7.66 -4.37
CA THR A 104 16.62 -6.84 -4.37
C THR A 104 16.74 -5.80 -5.48
N ILE A 105 15.71 -5.72 -6.33
CA ILE A 105 15.56 -4.64 -7.31
C ILE A 105 14.88 -3.49 -6.58
N THR A 106 15.58 -2.38 -6.42
CA THR A 106 15.07 -1.22 -5.67
C THR A 106 14.12 -0.38 -6.50
N THR A 107 13.31 0.44 -5.84
CA THR A 107 12.39 1.38 -6.49
C THR A 107 13.09 2.28 -7.49
N ASP A 108 14.29 2.79 -7.16
CA ASP A 108 15.09 3.65 -8.04
C ASP A 108 15.51 2.97 -9.35
N GLN A 109 15.64 1.64 -9.31
CA GLN A 109 15.96 0.85 -10.51
C GLN A 109 14.74 0.63 -11.41
N LEU A 110 13.53 0.85 -10.90
CA LEU A 110 12.26 0.65 -11.62
C LEU A 110 11.73 1.95 -12.24
N THR A 111 12.14 3.12 -11.73
CA THR A 111 11.61 4.44 -12.16
C THR A 111 12.11 4.92 -13.53
N GLY A 112 12.81 4.10 -14.28
CA GLY A 112 13.32 4.43 -15.61
C GLY A 112 12.53 3.85 -16.78
N TYR A 113 11.36 3.23 -16.51
CA TYR A 113 10.57 2.51 -17.52
C TYR A 113 9.18 3.08 -17.68
#